data_b5d49830813ac049a280446e1fc9c028
#
_entry.id   b5d49830813ac049a280446e1fc9c028
#
_cell.length_a   1.000
_cell.length_b   1.000
_cell.length_c   1.000
_cell.angle_alpha   90.00
_cell.angle_beta   90.00
_cell.angle_gamma   90.00
#
_symmetry.space_group_name_H-M   'P 1'
#
loop_
_entity.id
_entity.type
_entity.pdbx_description
1 polymer ?
#
loop_
_entity_poly.entity_id
_entity_poly.type
_entity_poly.pdbx_seq_one_letter_code
_entity_poly.pdbx_strand_id
1 'polypeptide(L)'
;MTQDKASKFAMVAAMVLLLTACKTTGTYPAREDVEAATEAKPAPTAAILTDPNADARYNASIEAWGDRVRAAGVRLCRFYERTGMPGIACPQ
;
A
#
# COMPACT_ATOMS: atom_id res chain seq x y z
N MET A 1 14.20 44.49 -23.26
CA MET A 1 12.84 44.15 -22.73
C MET A 1 12.38 42.75 -23.14
N THR A 2 12.79 42.18 -24.24
CA THR A 2 12.43 40.82 -24.67
C THR A 2 13.22 39.70 -23.93
N GLN A 3 14.37 39.99 -23.34
CA GLN A 3 15.14 39.01 -22.60
C GLN A 3 14.55 38.65 -21.21
N ASP A 4 13.89 39.57 -20.54
CA ASP A 4 13.29 39.35 -19.23
C ASP A 4 12.08 38.40 -19.28
N LYS A 5 11.33 38.41 -20.37
CA LYS A 5 10.20 37.49 -20.56
C LYS A 5 10.66 36.05 -20.82
N ALA A 6 11.69 35.89 -21.65
CA ALA A 6 12.26 34.56 -21.92
C ALA A 6 12.93 33.94 -20.70
N SER A 7 13.59 34.73 -19.85
CA SER A 7 14.20 34.28 -18.59
C SER A 7 13.13 33.83 -17.59
N LYS A 8 12.00 34.52 -17.49
CA LYS A 8 10.90 34.15 -16.61
C LYS A 8 10.21 32.87 -17.07
N PHE A 9 10.04 32.68 -18.36
CA PHE A 9 9.49 31.41 -18.90
C PHE A 9 10.44 30.22 -18.72
N ALA A 10 11.73 30.41 -18.88
CA ALA A 10 12.74 29.37 -18.64
C ALA A 10 12.78 28.94 -17.17
N MET A 11 12.60 29.91 -16.23
CA MET A 11 12.59 29.60 -14.79
C MET A 11 11.34 28.83 -14.37
N VAL A 12 10.18 29.16 -14.92
CA VAL A 12 8.92 28.44 -14.67
C VAL A 12 8.97 27.02 -15.25
N ALA A 13 9.51 26.85 -16.45
CA ALA A 13 9.67 25.52 -17.06
C ALA A 13 10.62 24.62 -16.27
N ALA A 14 11.74 25.16 -15.75
CA ALA A 14 12.66 24.43 -14.89
C ALA A 14 12.02 24.00 -13.56
N MET A 15 11.16 24.83 -12.98
CA MET A 15 10.47 24.54 -11.74
C MET A 15 9.40 23.43 -11.91
N VAL A 16 8.70 23.42 -13.05
CA VAL A 16 7.74 22.35 -13.39
C VAL A 16 8.43 21.01 -13.61
N LEU A 17 9.61 21.00 -14.22
CA LEU A 17 10.41 19.79 -14.42
C LEU A 17 10.92 19.21 -13.09
N LEU A 18 11.28 20.04 -12.11
CA LEU A 18 11.70 19.60 -10.77
C LEU A 18 10.54 18.99 -9.99
N LEU A 19 9.31 19.47 -10.16
CA LEU A 19 8.12 18.90 -9.51
C LEU A 19 7.73 17.54 -10.09
N THR A 20 7.97 17.28 -11.37
CA THR A 20 7.73 15.96 -11.98
C THR A 20 8.79 14.94 -11.59
N ALA A 21 10.02 15.34 -11.28
CA ALA A 21 11.07 14.45 -10.79
C ALA A 21 10.80 13.89 -9.37
N CYS A 22 9.96 14.54 -8.57
CA CYS A 22 9.58 14.08 -7.24
C CYS A 22 8.54 12.94 -7.25
N LYS A 23 8.03 12.52 -8.41
CA LYS A 23 7.08 11.41 -8.57
C LYS A 23 7.75 10.08 -8.93
N THR A 24 9.04 9.93 -8.69
CA THR A 24 9.70 8.64 -8.85
C THR A 24 9.13 7.63 -7.86
N THR A 25 8.65 6.50 -8.38
CA THR A 25 8.21 5.37 -7.57
C THR A 25 9.33 4.93 -6.62
N GLY A 26 9.02 4.81 -5.33
CA GLY A 26 9.97 4.36 -4.33
C GLY A 26 10.52 2.96 -4.67
N THR A 27 11.76 2.70 -4.24
CA THR A 27 12.45 1.42 -4.44
C THR A 27 11.86 0.32 -3.53
N TYR A 28 11.07 0.70 -2.55
CA TYR A 28 10.48 -0.19 -1.54
C TYR A 28 8.96 -0.12 -1.57
N PRO A 29 8.28 -1.21 -1.21
CA PRO A 29 6.83 -1.18 -1.04
C PRO A 29 6.41 -0.24 0.08
N ALA A 30 5.14 0.15 0.10
CA ALA A 30 4.60 0.95 1.18
C ALA A 30 4.73 0.20 2.51
N ARG A 31 5.23 0.88 3.53
CA ARG A 31 5.43 0.30 4.85
C ARG A 31 4.14 -0.27 5.43
N GLU A 32 3.05 0.46 5.26
CA GLU A 32 1.71 0.08 5.72
C GLU A 32 1.25 -1.25 5.11
N ASP A 33 1.63 -1.53 3.86
CA ASP A 33 1.30 -2.80 3.21
C ASP A 33 2.10 -3.97 3.80
N VAL A 34 3.36 -3.74 4.15
CA VAL A 34 4.19 -4.74 4.82
C VAL A 34 3.63 -5.04 6.22
N GLU A 35 3.31 -4.00 6.99
CA GLU A 35 2.73 -4.13 8.33
C GLU A 35 1.38 -4.87 8.29
N ALA A 36 0.49 -4.51 7.35
CA ALA A 36 -0.80 -5.18 7.21
C ALA A 36 -0.67 -6.64 6.75
N ALA A 37 0.26 -6.95 5.84
CA ALA A 37 0.51 -8.32 5.38
C ALA A 37 1.07 -9.24 6.46
N THR A 38 1.70 -8.67 7.48
CA THR A 38 2.31 -9.39 8.61
C THR A 38 1.54 -9.22 9.91
N GLU A 39 0.33 -8.67 9.86
CA GLU A 39 -0.54 -8.51 11.02
C GLU A 39 -0.79 -9.86 11.71
N ALA A 40 -0.61 -9.91 13.03
CA ALA A 40 -0.83 -11.13 13.78
C ALA A 40 -2.30 -11.57 13.73
N LYS A 41 -2.51 -12.87 13.56
CA LYS A 41 -3.85 -13.44 13.60
C LYS A 41 -4.47 -13.25 14.99
N PRO A 42 -5.74 -12.79 15.09
CA PRO A 42 -6.42 -12.72 16.37
C PRO A 42 -6.42 -14.06 17.11
N ALA A 43 -6.15 -14.02 18.41
CA ALA A 43 -6.18 -15.22 19.26
C ALA A 43 -7.57 -15.41 19.85
N PRO A 44 -8.09 -16.66 19.95
CA PRO A 44 -9.34 -16.92 20.64
C PRO A 44 -9.18 -16.69 22.14
N THR A 45 -10.26 -16.24 22.79
CA THR A 45 -10.33 -16.15 24.24
C THR A 45 -11.15 -17.32 24.81
N ALA A 46 -10.98 -17.63 26.10
CA ALA A 46 -11.75 -18.68 26.76
C ALA A 46 -13.28 -18.43 26.71
N ALA A 47 -13.71 -17.17 26.55
CA ALA A 47 -15.12 -16.81 26.45
C ALA A 47 -15.84 -17.45 25.25
N ILE A 48 -15.12 -17.84 24.19
CA ILE A 48 -15.75 -18.50 23.04
C ILE A 48 -16.35 -19.87 23.39
N LEU A 49 -15.90 -20.50 24.48
CA LEU A 49 -16.41 -21.79 24.92
C LEU A 49 -17.76 -21.71 25.63
N THR A 50 -18.12 -20.52 26.13
CA THR A 50 -19.29 -20.33 27.00
C THR A 50 -20.23 -19.25 26.54
N ASP A 51 -19.79 -18.33 25.68
CA ASP A 51 -20.56 -17.19 25.19
C ASP A 51 -20.69 -17.24 23.66
N PRO A 52 -21.89 -17.53 23.10
CA PRO A 52 -22.09 -17.55 21.65
C PRO A 52 -21.78 -16.22 20.96
N ASN A 53 -21.97 -15.08 21.67
CA ASN A 53 -21.62 -13.77 21.12
C ASN A 53 -20.10 -13.56 21.00
N ALA A 54 -19.32 -14.12 21.92
CA ALA A 54 -17.85 -14.09 21.86
C ALA A 54 -17.34 -14.90 20.68
N ASP A 55 -17.93 -16.07 20.41
CA ASP A 55 -17.60 -16.90 19.25
C ASP A 55 -17.90 -16.15 17.94
N ALA A 56 -19.09 -15.58 17.81
CA ALA A 56 -19.47 -14.80 16.62
C ALA A 56 -18.53 -13.61 16.38
N ARG A 57 -18.15 -12.87 17.43
CA ARG A 57 -17.19 -11.77 17.32
C ARG A 57 -15.80 -12.24 16.91
N TYR A 58 -15.35 -13.37 17.46
CA TYR A 58 -14.08 -13.97 17.08
C TYR A 58 -14.06 -14.35 15.60
N ASN A 59 -15.07 -15.04 15.11
CA ASN A 59 -15.18 -15.42 13.70
C ASN A 59 -15.18 -14.20 12.78
N ALA A 60 -15.94 -13.15 13.13
CA ALA A 60 -15.93 -11.90 12.37
C ALA A 60 -14.54 -11.23 12.37
N SER A 61 -13.81 -11.28 13.48
CA SER A 61 -12.45 -10.72 13.55
C SER A 61 -11.44 -11.47 12.70
N ILE A 62 -11.58 -12.80 12.61
CA ILE A 62 -10.75 -13.65 11.74
C ILE A 62 -10.99 -13.33 10.27
N GLU A 63 -12.24 -13.20 9.86
CA GLU A 63 -12.58 -12.83 8.48
C GLU A 63 -12.02 -11.44 8.13
N ALA A 64 -12.25 -10.46 8.98
CA ALA A 64 -11.74 -9.10 8.77
C ALA A 64 -10.19 -9.05 8.71
N TRP A 65 -9.52 -9.80 9.58
CA TRP A 65 -8.06 -9.95 9.54
C TRP A 65 -7.62 -10.56 8.22
N GLY A 66 -8.23 -11.66 7.79
CA GLY A 66 -7.91 -12.34 6.53
C GLY A 66 -8.07 -11.41 5.32
N ASP A 67 -9.14 -10.62 5.28
CA ASP A 67 -9.38 -9.64 4.21
C ASP A 67 -8.30 -8.56 4.17
N ARG A 68 -7.89 -8.03 5.32
CA ARG A 68 -6.80 -7.03 5.39
C ARG A 68 -5.47 -7.59 4.93
N VAL A 69 -5.10 -8.78 5.41
CA VAL A 69 -3.85 -9.46 5.04
C VAL A 69 -3.82 -9.76 3.54
N ARG A 70 -4.93 -10.28 3.00
CA ARG A 70 -5.04 -10.53 1.56
C ARG A 70 -4.92 -9.25 0.73
N ALA A 71 -5.64 -8.20 1.11
CA ALA A 71 -5.59 -6.92 0.40
C ALA A 71 -4.17 -6.33 0.39
N ALA A 72 -3.47 -6.38 1.51
CA ALA A 72 -2.08 -5.96 1.61
C ALA A 72 -1.16 -6.82 0.73
N GLY A 73 -1.35 -8.13 0.72
CA GLY A 73 -0.61 -9.05 -0.13
C GLY A 73 -0.78 -8.76 -1.62
N VAL A 74 -2.00 -8.43 -2.06
CA VAL A 74 -2.27 -8.03 -3.45
C VAL A 74 -1.55 -6.72 -3.80
N ARG A 75 -1.55 -5.73 -2.92
CA ARG A 75 -0.83 -4.47 -3.15
C ARG A 75 0.68 -4.68 -3.23
N LEU A 76 1.24 -5.52 -2.37
CA LEU A 76 2.65 -5.91 -2.42
C LEU A 76 2.98 -6.66 -3.72
N CYS A 77 2.14 -7.60 -4.13
CA CYS A 77 2.30 -8.30 -5.40
C CYS A 77 2.37 -7.31 -6.57
N ARG A 78 1.43 -6.37 -6.64
CA ARG A 78 1.40 -5.34 -7.69
C ARG A 78 2.62 -4.41 -7.65
N PHE A 79 3.12 -4.11 -6.46
CA PHE A 79 4.36 -3.35 -6.34
C PHE A 79 5.53 -4.07 -7.03
N TYR A 80 5.73 -5.35 -6.72
CA TYR A 80 6.80 -6.14 -7.31
C TYR A 80 6.60 -6.40 -8.80
N GLU A 81 5.37 -6.56 -9.25
CA GLU A 81 5.05 -6.64 -10.68
C GLU A 81 5.46 -5.37 -11.42
N ARG A 82 5.16 -4.19 -10.87
CA ARG A 82 5.58 -2.90 -11.45
C ARG A 82 7.10 -2.68 -11.43
N THR A 83 7.79 -3.22 -10.45
CA THR A 83 9.25 -3.11 -10.36
C THR A 83 10.00 -4.14 -11.23
N GLY A 84 9.28 -4.98 -11.95
CA GLY A 84 9.83 -5.88 -12.93
C GLY A 84 10.29 -7.23 -12.37
N MET A 85 9.80 -7.65 -11.21
CA MET A 85 10.09 -8.98 -10.68
C MET A 85 9.50 -10.05 -11.60
N PRO A 86 10.33 -10.97 -12.18
CA PRO A 86 9.84 -11.97 -13.11
C PRO A 86 9.00 -13.07 -12.43
N GLY A 87 8.07 -13.66 -13.18
CA GLY A 87 7.32 -14.83 -12.73
C GLY A 87 6.20 -14.54 -11.74
N ILE A 88 5.79 -13.27 -11.58
CA ILE A 88 4.68 -12.88 -10.70
C ILE A 88 3.39 -12.71 -11.52
N ALA A 89 2.32 -13.35 -11.06
CA ALA A 89 0.95 -13.11 -11.51
C ALA A 89 0.10 -12.72 -10.29
N CYS A 90 -0.41 -11.47 -10.29
CA CYS A 90 -1.19 -10.96 -9.17
C CYS A 90 -2.68 -11.25 -9.34
N PRO A 91 -3.42 -11.55 -8.24
CA PRO A 91 -4.87 -11.72 -8.28
C PRO A 91 -5.58 -10.45 -8.75
N GLN A 92 -6.73 -10.64 -9.43
CA GLN A 92 -7.60 -9.55 -9.85
C GLN A 92 -8.36 -8.97 -8.66
#